data_df9dbee103f0a09fcf3bf797445f3db5
#
_entry.id   df9dbee103f0a09fcf3bf797445f3db5
#
_cell.length_a   1.000
_cell.length_b   1.000
_cell.length_c   1.000
_cell.angle_alpha   90.00
_cell.angle_beta   90.00
_cell.angle_gamma   90.00
#
_symmetry.space_group_name_H-M   'P 1'
#
loop_
_entity.id
_entity.type
_entity.pdbx_description
1 polymer ?
#
loop_
_entity_poly.entity_id
_entity_poly.type
_entity_poly.pdbx_seq_one_letter_code
_entity_poly.pdbx_strand_id
1 'polypeptide(L)'
;TEGYMDVVMLSEYGINNAVASLGTAFSQNHMSSMFKLRRKITFCFDSDEAGLKAAWRALQISLKHVIDDKTVRFLFLPEGYDPDSFVKEKGEQEFYKKLDRAMVLESFAFQYLKRGKKLDSPEDIRQIIFEFKKLLPLVTSEMLKETLMTKFSSELNINKEILLKEDKPEKKTYVKKVLKSKKTAFENEFLLLIFLLENHKAVSYTHLTLPTTY
;
A
#
# COMPACT_ATOMS: atom_id res chain seq x y z
N THR A 1 6.01 14.00 11.29
CA THR A 1 5.30 13.33 12.41
C THR A 1 3.79 13.50 12.24
N GLU A 2 2.98 12.83 13.05
CA GLU A 2 1.51 12.93 13.03
C GLU A 2 1.02 14.05 13.96
N GLY A 3 1.61 14.17 15.15
CA GLY A 3 1.16 15.07 16.20
C GLY A 3 1.92 16.40 16.25
N TYR A 4 1.21 17.47 16.62
CA TYR A 4 1.87 18.76 16.84
C TYR A 4 2.73 18.77 18.12
N MET A 5 2.38 17.95 19.12
CA MET A 5 3.18 17.83 20.33
C MET A 5 4.56 17.23 20.03
N ASP A 6 4.63 16.27 19.10
CA ASP A 6 5.93 15.74 18.63
C ASP A 6 6.81 16.87 18.09
N VAL A 7 6.23 17.79 17.28
CA VAL A 7 6.99 18.91 16.70
C VAL A 7 7.48 19.85 17.78
N VAL A 8 6.65 20.17 18.77
CA VAL A 8 7.01 21.05 19.89
C VAL A 8 8.17 20.43 20.68
N MET A 9 8.03 19.16 21.04
CA MET A 9 9.06 18.46 21.81
C MET A 9 10.36 18.27 21.02
N LEU A 10 10.27 17.88 19.76
CA LEU A 10 11.44 17.78 18.89
C LEU A 10 12.18 19.13 18.82
N SER A 11 11.44 20.25 18.72
CA SER A 11 12.01 21.60 18.69
C SER A 11 12.68 21.97 20.02
N GLU A 12 12.10 21.61 21.16
CA GLU A 12 12.71 21.81 22.49
C GLU A 12 14.06 21.12 22.61
N TYR A 13 14.23 19.95 21.97
CA TYR A 13 15.47 19.19 21.92
C TYR A 13 16.36 19.55 20.71
N GLY A 14 16.16 20.70 20.05
CA GLY A 14 17.03 21.21 18.99
C GLY A 14 16.70 20.70 17.58
N ILE A 15 15.68 19.85 17.41
CA ILE A 15 15.26 19.28 16.10
C ILE A 15 14.22 20.19 15.45
N ASN A 16 14.67 21.28 14.82
CA ASN A 16 13.82 22.37 14.30
C ASN A 16 13.30 22.15 12.87
N ASN A 17 13.51 20.99 12.27
CA ASN A 17 13.11 20.64 10.92
C ASN A 17 11.96 19.63 10.86
N ALA A 18 11.22 19.48 11.96
CA ALA A 18 10.03 18.65 12.05
C ALA A 18 8.76 19.45 11.69
N VAL A 19 7.79 18.76 11.09
CA VAL A 19 6.45 19.28 10.80
C VAL A 19 5.42 18.18 11.07
N ALA A 20 4.17 18.58 11.37
CA ALA A 20 3.07 17.65 11.61
C ALA A 20 1.89 17.90 10.67
N SER A 21 1.11 16.85 10.40
CA SER A 21 -0.10 16.92 9.55
C SER A 21 -1.35 17.40 10.28
N LEU A 22 -1.28 17.66 11.58
CA LEU A 22 -2.30 18.29 12.45
C LEU A 22 -3.69 17.67 12.33
N GLY A 23 -3.84 16.41 12.79
CA GLY A 23 -5.15 15.76 12.91
C GLY A 23 -5.88 15.45 11.60
N THR A 24 -5.23 15.67 10.47
CA THR A 24 -5.71 15.28 9.15
C THR A 24 -4.81 14.21 8.54
N ALA A 25 -5.40 13.28 7.78
CA ALA A 25 -4.60 12.31 7.04
C ALA A 25 -3.64 13.03 6.07
N PHE A 26 -2.41 12.52 5.96
CA PHE A 26 -1.42 13.04 5.02
C PHE A 26 -1.99 13.05 3.59
N SER A 27 -1.80 14.16 2.86
CA SER A 27 -2.41 14.40 1.56
C SER A 27 -1.39 14.76 0.47
N GLN A 28 -1.83 14.73 -0.79
CA GLN A 28 -1.02 15.17 -1.94
C GLN A 28 -0.60 16.64 -1.83
N ASN A 29 -1.47 17.50 -1.27
CA ASN A 29 -1.15 18.92 -1.06
C ASN A 29 -0.03 19.10 -0.03
N HIS A 30 -0.05 18.30 1.04
CA HIS A 30 1.03 18.29 2.04
C HIS A 30 2.35 17.88 1.38
N MET A 31 2.37 16.80 0.58
CA MET A 31 3.57 16.36 -0.13
C MET A 31 4.12 17.42 -1.08
N SER A 32 3.24 18.02 -1.88
CA SER A 32 3.62 19.09 -2.81
C SER A 32 4.22 20.30 -2.10
N SER A 33 3.63 20.70 -0.95
CA SER A 33 4.13 21.82 -0.15
C SER A 33 5.49 21.52 0.46
N MET A 34 5.68 20.33 1.02
CA MET A 34 6.96 19.91 1.61
C MET A 34 8.08 19.84 0.55
N PHE A 35 7.79 19.34 -0.65
CA PHE A 35 8.76 19.27 -1.73
C PHE A 35 9.11 20.63 -2.38
N LYS A 36 8.34 21.66 -2.13
CA LYS A 36 8.75 23.05 -2.46
C LYS A 36 9.83 23.56 -1.50
N LEU A 37 9.83 23.06 -0.27
CA LEU A 37 10.73 23.52 0.78
C LEU A 37 12.00 22.66 0.89
N ARG A 38 11.88 21.35 0.72
CA ARG A 38 12.99 20.41 0.93
C ARG A 38 12.95 19.27 -0.09
N ARG A 39 14.14 18.81 -0.51
CA ARG A 39 14.28 17.66 -1.43
C ARG A 39 14.22 16.31 -0.72
N LYS A 40 14.60 16.27 0.56
CA LYS A 40 14.59 15.06 1.38
C LYS A 40 13.50 15.19 2.46
N ILE A 41 12.59 14.23 2.48
CA ILE A 41 11.51 14.12 3.47
C ILE A 41 11.65 12.76 4.17
N THR A 42 11.61 12.79 5.50
CA THR A 42 11.55 11.57 6.30
C THR A 42 10.25 11.56 7.08
N PHE A 43 9.41 10.58 6.84
CA PHE A 43 8.23 10.33 7.64
C PHE A 43 8.63 9.57 8.90
N CYS A 44 8.16 10.03 10.06
CA CYS A 44 8.31 9.35 11.33
C CYS A 44 6.92 8.90 11.80
N PHE A 45 6.75 7.58 11.94
CA PHE A 45 5.51 6.94 12.36
C PHE A 45 5.76 6.05 13.56
N ASP A 46 4.70 5.83 14.33
CA ASP A 46 4.68 4.83 15.38
C ASP A 46 4.79 3.42 14.77
N SER A 47 5.36 2.49 15.54
CA SER A 47 5.57 1.11 15.06
C SER A 47 4.32 0.23 15.11
N ASP A 48 3.19 0.80 15.50
CA ASP A 48 1.92 0.09 15.61
C ASP A 48 1.24 -0.13 14.23
N GLU A 49 0.13 -0.85 14.23
CA GLU A 49 -0.61 -1.16 13.00
C GLU A 49 -1.24 0.10 12.37
N ALA A 50 -1.59 1.11 13.16
CA ALA A 50 -2.15 2.36 12.66
C ALA A 50 -1.07 3.19 11.96
N GLY A 51 0.10 3.35 12.60
CA GLY A 51 1.25 4.04 12.00
C GLY A 51 1.74 3.35 10.73
N LEU A 52 1.75 2.00 10.68
CA LEU A 52 2.09 1.27 9.46
C LEU A 52 1.10 1.52 8.32
N LYS A 53 -0.21 1.60 8.60
CA LYS A 53 -1.23 1.95 7.60
C LYS A 53 -1.09 3.39 7.14
N ALA A 54 -0.77 4.32 8.05
CA ALA A 54 -0.51 5.72 7.72
C ALA A 54 0.73 5.85 6.83
N ALA A 55 1.82 5.14 7.18
CA ALA A 55 3.04 5.07 6.37
C ALA A 55 2.78 4.53 4.97
N TRP A 56 1.96 3.48 4.83
CA TRP A 56 1.58 2.94 3.53
C TRP A 56 0.82 3.94 2.65
N ARG A 57 -0.12 4.70 3.24
CA ARG A 57 -0.81 5.78 2.53
C ARG A 57 0.16 6.89 2.11
N ALA A 58 1.07 7.28 3.00
CA ALA A 58 2.11 8.26 2.70
C ALA A 58 3.03 7.79 1.56
N LEU A 59 3.40 6.49 1.52
CA LEU A 59 4.14 5.90 0.42
C LEU A 59 3.37 6.03 -0.91
N GLN A 60 2.12 5.62 -0.96
CA GLN A 60 1.31 5.68 -2.18
C GLN A 60 1.17 7.11 -2.74
N ILE A 61 1.05 8.11 -1.84
CA ILE A 61 1.06 9.53 -2.22
C ILE A 61 2.45 9.91 -2.74
N SER A 62 3.52 9.47 -2.07
CA SER A 62 4.90 9.78 -2.43
C SER A 62 5.27 9.31 -3.84
N LEU A 63 4.78 8.13 -4.26
CA LEU A 63 5.06 7.56 -5.58
C LEU A 63 4.72 8.51 -6.74
N LYS A 64 3.72 9.38 -6.55
CA LYS A 64 3.28 10.36 -7.55
C LYS A 64 4.10 11.65 -7.56
N HIS A 65 4.86 11.91 -6.48
CA HIS A 65 5.53 13.19 -6.27
C HIS A 65 7.05 13.09 -6.20
N VAL A 66 7.58 11.90 -5.99
CA VAL A 66 9.03 11.65 -5.99
C VAL A 66 9.52 11.69 -7.43
N ILE A 67 10.33 12.69 -7.73
CA ILE A 67 11.07 12.84 -8.99
C ILE A 67 12.57 12.76 -8.67
N ASP A 68 13.41 12.75 -9.68
CA ASP A 68 14.80 12.29 -9.62
C ASP A 68 15.70 12.95 -8.56
N ASP A 69 15.42 14.19 -8.18
CA ASP A 69 16.16 14.93 -7.15
C ASP A 69 15.52 14.88 -5.75
N LYS A 70 14.40 14.19 -5.61
CA LYS A 70 13.62 14.12 -4.37
C LYS A 70 13.69 12.73 -3.75
N THR A 71 13.82 12.69 -2.44
CA THR A 71 13.87 11.42 -1.69
C THR A 71 12.87 11.39 -0.55
N VAL A 72 12.28 10.23 -0.37
CA VAL A 72 11.38 9.93 0.75
C VAL A 72 11.95 8.78 1.56
N ARG A 73 11.94 8.91 2.88
CA ARG A 73 12.34 7.87 3.82
C ARG A 73 11.27 7.66 4.87
N PHE A 74 11.31 6.50 5.49
CA PHE A 74 10.38 6.08 6.53
C PHE A 74 11.17 5.68 7.77
N LEU A 75 10.90 6.33 8.87
CA LEU A 75 11.41 6.02 10.18
C LEU A 75 10.29 5.43 11.03
N PHE A 76 10.54 4.28 11.61
CA PHE A 76 9.71 3.69 12.65
C PHE A 76 10.53 3.66 13.93
N LEU A 77 10.00 4.27 14.98
CA LEU A 77 10.62 4.25 16.29
C LEU A 77 10.43 2.87 16.94
N PRO A 78 11.23 2.48 17.93
CA PRO A 78 11.00 1.25 18.66
C PRO A 78 9.59 1.20 19.26
N GLU A 79 9.08 0.00 19.48
CA GLU A 79 7.76 -0.21 20.08
C GLU A 79 7.65 0.52 21.43
N GLY A 80 6.52 1.21 21.64
CA GLY A 80 6.26 2.01 22.84
C GLY A 80 6.81 3.43 22.81
N TYR A 81 7.48 3.85 21.73
CA TYR A 81 7.94 5.23 21.56
C TYR A 81 7.19 5.94 20.44
N ASP A 82 6.77 7.18 20.75
CA ASP A 82 6.50 8.23 19.80
C ASP A 82 7.70 9.20 19.70
N PRO A 83 7.73 10.16 18.78
CA PRO A 83 8.84 11.12 18.67
C PRO A 83 9.12 11.92 19.94
N ASP A 84 8.07 12.32 20.68
CA ASP A 84 8.17 13.03 21.95
C ASP A 84 8.90 12.19 23.00
N SER A 85 8.35 11.04 23.35
CA SER A 85 8.94 10.15 24.39
C SER A 85 10.33 9.68 24.01
N PHE A 86 10.58 9.41 22.72
CA PHE A 86 11.89 8.97 22.26
C PHE A 86 12.96 10.05 22.46
N VAL A 87 12.70 11.30 22.00
CA VAL A 87 13.71 12.36 22.13
C VAL A 87 13.92 12.74 23.59
N LYS A 88 12.88 12.71 24.41
CA LYS A 88 12.96 12.98 25.85
C LYS A 88 13.83 11.96 26.60
N GLU A 89 13.72 10.69 26.26
CA GLU A 89 14.47 9.62 26.94
C GLU A 89 15.86 9.39 26.35
N LYS A 90 16.00 9.43 25.03
CA LYS A 90 17.23 9.05 24.32
C LYS A 90 18.05 10.24 23.83
N GLY A 91 17.45 11.42 23.75
CA GLY A 91 18.09 12.65 23.32
C GLY A 91 18.19 12.82 21.80
N GLU A 92 18.58 14.04 21.42
CA GLU A 92 18.68 14.49 20.02
C GLU A 92 19.62 13.61 19.19
N GLN A 93 20.80 13.26 19.72
CA GLN A 93 21.81 12.51 18.96
C GLN A 93 21.32 11.11 18.54
N GLU A 94 20.62 10.41 19.43
CA GLU A 94 20.04 9.11 19.10
C GLU A 94 18.91 9.22 18.08
N PHE A 95 18.13 10.30 18.14
CA PHE A 95 17.09 10.57 17.14
C PHE A 95 17.71 10.81 15.75
N TYR A 96 18.78 11.60 15.65
CA TYR A 96 19.48 11.78 14.36
C TYR A 96 20.10 10.49 13.84
N LYS A 97 20.65 9.63 14.68
CA LYS A 97 21.14 8.30 14.27
C LYS A 97 20.00 7.44 13.69
N LYS A 98 18.79 7.55 14.24
CA LYS A 98 17.60 6.87 13.70
C LYS A 98 17.19 7.48 12.36
N LEU A 99 17.19 8.80 12.22
CA LEU A 99 16.90 9.50 10.97
C LEU A 99 17.86 9.10 9.84
N ASP A 100 19.14 8.96 10.12
CA ASP A 100 20.14 8.55 9.15
C ASP A 100 19.92 7.11 8.66
N ARG A 101 19.42 6.25 9.53
CA ARG A 101 19.07 4.84 9.23
C ARG A 101 17.65 4.67 8.74
N ALA A 102 16.89 5.76 8.53
CA ALA A 102 15.52 5.70 8.03
C ALA A 102 15.47 4.97 6.68
N MET A 103 14.50 4.11 6.56
CA MET A 103 14.33 3.22 5.42
C MET A 103 13.97 4.00 4.15
N VAL A 104 14.63 3.71 3.04
CA VAL A 104 14.28 4.28 1.73
C VAL A 104 12.94 3.72 1.25
N LEU A 105 12.26 4.48 0.40
CA LEU A 105 10.91 4.21 -0.09
C LEU A 105 10.77 2.79 -0.67
N GLU A 106 11.70 2.36 -1.50
CA GLU A 106 11.68 1.05 -2.16
C GLU A 106 11.77 -0.10 -1.15
N SER A 107 12.62 0.08 -0.13
CA SER A 107 12.78 -0.93 0.93
C SER A 107 11.54 -1.03 1.81
N PHE A 108 10.91 0.10 2.14
CA PHE A 108 9.66 0.11 2.88
C PHE A 108 8.52 -0.51 2.08
N ALA A 109 8.41 -0.18 0.78
CA ALA A 109 7.40 -0.79 -0.10
C ALA A 109 7.51 -2.32 -0.09
N PHE A 110 8.73 -2.85 -0.23
CA PHE A 110 8.94 -4.29 -0.21
C PHE A 110 8.61 -4.91 1.15
N GLN A 111 9.11 -4.33 2.24
CA GLN A 111 8.86 -4.86 3.58
C GLN A 111 7.38 -4.86 3.95
N TYR A 112 6.65 -3.83 3.57
CA TYR A 112 5.20 -3.77 3.80
C TYR A 112 4.46 -4.87 3.05
N LEU A 113 4.74 -5.08 1.77
CA LEU A 113 4.08 -6.11 0.96
C LEU A 113 4.47 -7.53 1.36
N LYS A 114 5.67 -7.70 1.93
CA LYS A 114 6.16 -8.98 2.43
C LYS A 114 5.53 -9.39 3.78
N ARG A 115 4.96 -8.45 4.54
CA ARG A 115 4.43 -8.75 5.88
C ARG A 115 3.47 -9.94 5.86
N GLY A 116 3.71 -10.90 6.77
CA GLY A 116 2.90 -12.11 6.89
C GLY A 116 3.05 -13.11 5.75
N LYS A 117 4.01 -12.91 4.84
CA LYS A 117 4.25 -13.76 3.67
C LYS A 117 5.64 -14.39 3.72
N LYS A 118 5.77 -15.59 3.16
CA LYS A 118 7.02 -16.34 3.08
C LYS A 118 7.59 -16.28 1.67
N LEU A 119 8.89 -16.02 1.54
CA LEU A 119 9.56 -15.91 0.24
C LEU A 119 9.91 -17.30 -0.37
N ASP A 120 9.68 -18.38 0.32
CA ASP A 120 9.76 -19.76 -0.17
C ASP A 120 8.40 -20.29 -0.68
N SER A 121 7.30 -19.55 -0.46
CA SER A 121 5.97 -19.89 -0.94
C SER A 121 5.70 -19.24 -2.30
N PRO A 122 5.49 -20.03 -3.37
CA PRO A 122 5.14 -19.49 -4.69
C PRO A 122 3.82 -18.70 -4.69
N GLU A 123 2.89 -19.05 -3.82
CA GLU A 123 1.61 -18.33 -3.68
C GLU A 123 1.84 -16.95 -3.08
N ASP A 124 2.61 -16.85 -2.00
CA ASP A 124 2.95 -15.60 -1.34
C ASP A 124 3.75 -14.65 -2.28
N ILE A 125 4.70 -15.22 -3.03
CA ILE A 125 5.45 -14.47 -4.05
C ILE A 125 4.50 -13.89 -5.11
N ARG A 126 3.54 -14.69 -5.62
CA ARG A 126 2.54 -14.18 -6.58
C ARG A 126 1.70 -13.04 -6.00
N GLN A 127 1.30 -13.15 -4.73
CA GLN A 127 0.57 -12.08 -4.06
C GLN A 127 1.41 -10.80 -3.93
N ILE A 128 2.69 -10.92 -3.55
CA ILE A 128 3.60 -9.77 -3.47
C ILE A 128 3.72 -9.10 -4.84
N ILE A 129 3.94 -9.87 -5.91
CA ILE A 129 4.03 -9.36 -7.28
C ILE A 129 2.74 -8.66 -7.70
N PHE A 130 1.60 -9.25 -7.42
CA PHE A 130 0.29 -8.69 -7.76
C PHE A 130 0.05 -7.34 -7.06
N GLU A 131 0.35 -7.23 -5.76
CA GLU A 131 0.21 -5.97 -5.04
C GLU A 131 1.26 -4.93 -5.49
N PHE A 132 2.48 -5.36 -5.78
CA PHE A 132 3.51 -4.49 -6.34
C PHE A 132 3.10 -3.88 -7.70
N LYS A 133 2.53 -4.68 -8.59
CA LYS A 133 2.05 -4.21 -9.91
C LYS A 133 1.00 -3.10 -9.78
N LYS A 134 0.21 -3.07 -8.72
CA LYS A 134 -0.75 -1.99 -8.44
C LYS A 134 -0.07 -0.65 -8.09
N LEU A 135 1.17 -0.69 -7.61
CA LEU A 135 1.94 0.52 -7.30
C LEU A 135 2.55 1.15 -8.54
N LEU A 136 2.95 0.35 -9.54
CA LEU A 136 3.66 0.85 -10.73
C LEU A 136 2.93 1.99 -11.48
N PRO A 137 1.60 1.95 -11.67
CA PRO A 137 0.88 3.06 -12.30
C PRO A 137 0.88 4.37 -11.49
N LEU A 138 1.21 4.31 -10.20
CA LEU A 138 1.30 5.49 -9.34
C LEU A 138 2.66 6.19 -9.45
N VAL A 139 3.67 5.53 -10.01
CA VAL A 139 5.03 6.03 -10.11
C VAL A 139 5.17 6.90 -11.35
N THR A 140 5.51 8.17 -11.16
CA THR A 140 5.70 9.14 -12.26
C THR A 140 7.14 9.22 -12.74
N SER A 141 8.13 8.96 -11.88
CA SER A 141 9.56 8.97 -12.24
C SER A 141 9.97 7.60 -12.77
N GLU A 142 10.54 7.57 -13.98
CA GLU A 142 11.10 6.34 -14.57
C GLU A 142 12.29 5.82 -13.76
N MET A 143 13.10 6.71 -13.16
CA MET A 143 14.21 6.32 -12.28
C MET A 143 13.68 5.60 -11.02
N LEU A 144 12.67 6.16 -10.36
CA LEU A 144 12.04 5.52 -9.18
C LEU A 144 11.40 4.18 -9.56
N LYS A 145 10.77 4.09 -10.72
CA LYS A 145 10.20 2.85 -11.23
C LYS A 145 11.26 1.77 -11.41
N GLU A 146 12.40 2.14 -12.00
CA GLU A 146 13.52 1.23 -12.21
C GLU A 146 14.15 0.77 -10.88
N THR A 147 14.32 1.66 -9.90
CA THR A 147 14.85 1.29 -8.57
C THR A 147 13.88 0.39 -7.80
N LEU A 148 12.58 0.64 -7.87
CA LEU A 148 11.55 -0.24 -7.32
C LEU A 148 11.58 -1.64 -7.97
N MET A 149 11.62 -1.71 -9.29
CA MET A 149 11.70 -2.99 -10.00
C MET A 149 12.99 -3.75 -9.66
N THR A 150 14.11 -3.04 -9.56
CA THR A 150 15.39 -3.63 -9.15
C THR A 150 15.31 -4.20 -7.75
N LYS A 151 14.76 -3.44 -6.82
CA LYS A 151 14.57 -3.89 -5.43
C LYS A 151 13.71 -5.15 -5.36
N PHE A 152 12.53 -5.14 -5.98
CA PHE A 152 11.63 -6.28 -5.93
C PHE A 152 12.17 -7.52 -6.67
N SER A 153 12.81 -7.32 -7.83
CA SER A 153 13.46 -8.39 -8.58
C SER A 153 14.55 -9.08 -7.76
N SER A 154 15.42 -8.31 -7.11
CA SER A 154 16.51 -8.85 -6.28
C SER A 154 16.00 -9.58 -5.03
N GLU A 155 15.03 -9.02 -4.33
CA GLU A 155 14.50 -9.60 -3.10
C GLU A 155 13.66 -10.87 -3.33
N LEU A 156 12.96 -10.95 -4.47
CA LEU A 156 12.15 -12.11 -4.85
C LEU A 156 12.95 -13.13 -5.68
N ASN A 157 14.19 -12.81 -6.05
CA ASN A 157 15.04 -13.61 -6.94
C ASN A 157 14.33 -13.99 -8.27
N ILE A 158 13.71 -13.00 -8.92
CA ILE A 158 12.96 -13.15 -10.18
C ILE A 158 13.47 -12.17 -11.24
N ASN A 159 13.21 -12.48 -12.53
CA ASN A 159 13.52 -11.55 -13.62
C ASN A 159 12.56 -10.34 -13.58
N LYS A 160 13.09 -9.11 -13.81
CA LYS A 160 12.31 -7.87 -13.90
C LYS A 160 11.18 -7.93 -14.94
N GLU A 161 11.36 -8.70 -16.01
CA GLU A 161 10.32 -8.88 -17.04
C GLU A 161 9.02 -9.45 -16.48
N ILE A 162 9.07 -10.26 -15.41
CA ILE A 162 7.89 -10.80 -14.74
C ILE A 162 7.08 -9.69 -14.08
N LEU A 163 7.78 -8.68 -13.54
CA LEU A 163 7.15 -7.51 -12.91
C LEU A 163 6.49 -6.58 -13.94
N LEU A 164 7.00 -6.55 -15.18
CA LEU A 164 6.48 -5.71 -16.27
C LEU A 164 5.35 -6.37 -17.06
N LYS A 165 5.32 -7.71 -17.09
CA LYS A 165 4.24 -8.41 -17.82
C LYS A 165 2.89 -8.00 -17.23
N GLU A 166 2.07 -7.36 -18.04
CA GLU A 166 0.66 -7.21 -17.72
C GLU A 166 0.06 -8.61 -17.53
N ASP A 167 -0.59 -8.83 -16.42
CA ASP A 167 -1.48 -9.96 -16.26
C ASP A 167 -2.68 -9.69 -17.20
N LYS A 168 -2.45 -9.92 -18.50
CA LYS A 168 -3.58 -10.01 -19.41
C LYS A 168 -4.44 -11.11 -18.81
N PRO A 169 -5.71 -10.81 -18.41
CA PRO A 169 -6.63 -11.87 -18.13
C PRO A 169 -6.52 -12.77 -19.37
N GLU A 170 -6.05 -14.01 -19.19
CA GLU A 170 -6.29 -14.98 -20.23
C GLU A 170 -7.76 -14.79 -20.57
N LYS A 171 -8.04 -14.26 -21.77
CA LYS A 171 -9.35 -14.40 -22.34
C LYS A 171 -9.52 -15.90 -22.37
N LYS A 172 -10.10 -16.46 -21.31
CA LYS A 172 -10.69 -17.77 -21.37
C LYS A 172 -11.62 -17.64 -22.56
N THR A 173 -11.11 -17.99 -23.71
CA THR A 173 -11.88 -18.24 -24.88
C THR A 173 -12.73 -19.42 -24.45
N TYR A 174 -13.83 -19.10 -23.77
CA TYR A 174 -14.90 -20.05 -23.69
C TYR A 174 -15.24 -20.27 -25.16
N VAL A 175 -14.61 -21.32 -25.71
CA VAL A 175 -15.08 -21.91 -26.94
C VAL A 175 -16.55 -22.16 -26.63
N LYS A 176 -17.40 -21.27 -27.12
CA LYS A 176 -18.82 -21.51 -27.24
C LYS A 176 -18.94 -22.70 -28.17
N LYS A 177 -18.61 -23.88 -27.64
CA LYS A 177 -19.14 -25.10 -28.18
C LYS A 177 -20.63 -24.99 -27.91
N VAL A 178 -21.32 -24.44 -28.87
CA VAL A 178 -22.78 -24.43 -28.92
C VAL A 178 -23.17 -25.89 -28.99
N LEU A 179 -23.18 -26.54 -27.83
CA LEU A 179 -23.97 -27.74 -27.66
C LEU A 179 -25.41 -27.26 -27.74
N LYS A 180 -26.01 -27.45 -28.92
CA LYS A 180 -27.48 -27.49 -29.05
C LYS A 180 -27.92 -28.73 -28.26
N SER A 181 -27.96 -28.65 -26.95
CA SER A 181 -28.62 -29.60 -26.06
C SER A 181 -29.88 -28.92 -25.55
N LYS A 182 -30.97 -29.67 -25.59
CA LYS A 182 -32.27 -29.25 -25.03
C LYS A 182 -32.06 -28.76 -23.62
N LYS A 183 -32.25 -27.45 -23.39
CA LYS A 183 -32.19 -26.84 -22.05
C LYS A 183 -33.28 -27.47 -21.21
N THR A 184 -32.93 -28.25 -20.22
CA THR A 184 -33.85 -28.70 -19.19
C THR A 184 -34.06 -27.59 -18.17
N ALA A 185 -35.25 -27.49 -17.60
CA ALA A 185 -35.61 -26.46 -16.59
C ALA A 185 -34.58 -26.40 -15.41
N PHE A 186 -33.93 -27.49 -15.13
CA PHE A 186 -32.97 -27.65 -14.06
C PHE A 186 -31.68 -26.80 -14.23
N GLU A 187 -31.22 -26.57 -15.47
CA GLU A 187 -30.02 -25.77 -15.75
C GLU A 187 -30.25 -24.26 -15.45
N ASN A 188 -31.48 -23.79 -15.62
CA ASN A 188 -31.82 -22.39 -15.34
C ASN A 188 -31.88 -22.10 -13.82
N GLU A 189 -32.33 -23.05 -13.02
CA GLU A 189 -32.34 -22.92 -11.55
C GLU A 189 -30.91 -22.95 -10.97
N PHE A 190 -30.02 -23.77 -11.53
CA PHE A 190 -28.62 -23.84 -11.10
C PHE A 190 -27.84 -22.57 -11.46
N LEU A 191 -28.08 -21.99 -12.64
CA LEU A 191 -27.50 -20.71 -13.05
C LEU A 191 -28.03 -19.55 -12.19
N LEU A 192 -29.31 -19.57 -11.81
CA LEU A 192 -29.88 -18.59 -10.90
C LEU A 192 -29.26 -18.69 -9.49
N LEU A 193 -29.02 -19.92 -9.00
CA LEU A 193 -28.37 -20.15 -7.71
C LEU A 193 -26.93 -19.61 -7.69
N ILE A 194 -26.15 -19.85 -8.73
CA ILE A 194 -24.79 -19.31 -8.87
C ILE A 194 -24.83 -17.78 -8.90
N PHE A 195 -25.74 -17.19 -9.68
CA PHE A 195 -25.89 -15.74 -9.76
C PHE A 195 -26.25 -15.13 -8.39
N LEU A 196 -27.14 -15.75 -7.64
CA LEU A 196 -27.53 -15.30 -6.30
C LEU A 196 -26.39 -15.45 -5.29
N LEU A 197 -25.58 -16.51 -5.38
CA LEU A 197 -24.42 -16.72 -4.51
C LEU A 197 -23.30 -15.69 -4.80
N GLU A 198 -23.07 -15.34 -6.04
CA GLU A 198 -22.07 -14.33 -6.42
C GLU A 198 -22.52 -12.91 -6.11
N ASN A 199 -23.82 -12.64 -6.10
CA ASN A 199 -24.41 -11.31 -5.88
C ASN A 199 -25.24 -11.22 -4.61
N HIS A 200 -24.87 -11.96 -3.55
CA HIS A 200 -25.63 -12.03 -2.30
C HIS A 200 -25.92 -10.67 -1.62
N LYS A 201 -25.13 -9.62 -1.94
CA LYS A 201 -25.39 -8.25 -1.46
C LYS A 201 -26.52 -7.52 -2.22
N ALA A 202 -26.91 -8.00 -3.41
CA ALA A 202 -27.99 -7.39 -4.20
C ALA A 202 -29.39 -7.87 -3.80
N VAL A 203 -29.48 -8.95 -3.03
CA VAL A 203 -30.76 -9.61 -2.69
C VAL A 203 -31.38 -9.11 -1.40
N SER A 204 -30.72 -8.22 -0.68
CA SER A 204 -31.14 -7.74 0.66
C SER A 204 -32.41 -6.88 0.70
N TYR A 205 -33.04 -6.53 -0.45
CA TYR A 205 -34.16 -5.58 -0.49
C TYR A 205 -35.35 -5.96 -1.37
N THR A 206 -35.47 -7.20 -1.84
CA THR A 206 -36.68 -7.63 -2.56
C THR A 206 -37.47 -8.64 -1.73
N HIS A 207 -38.59 -8.20 -1.16
CA HIS A 207 -39.63 -9.11 -0.66
C HIS A 207 -40.22 -9.90 -1.85
N LEU A 208 -39.82 -11.17 -1.97
CA LEU A 208 -40.52 -12.11 -2.83
C LEU A 208 -41.86 -12.46 -2.17
N THR A 209 -42.90 -11.77 -2.54
CA THR A 209 -44.27 -12.24 -2.28
C THR A 209 -44.60 -13.33 -3.29
N LEU A 210 -44.68 -14.55 -2.82
CA LEU A 210 -45.24 -15.66 -3.59
C LEU A 210 -46.72 -15.39 -3.84
N PRO A 211 -47.26 -15.53 -5.04
CA PRO A 211 -48.73 -15.47 -5.27
C PRO A 211 -49.35 -16.70 -4.64
N THR A 212 -50.24 -16.49 -3.67
CA THR A 212 -51.14 -17.51 -3.16
C THR A 212 -52.19 -17.77 -4.22
N THR A 213 -52.10 -18.91 -4.90
CA THR A 213 -53.20 -19.44 -5.72
C THR A 213 -54.17 -20.16 -4.83
N TYR A 214 -55.41 -19.68 -4.84
CA TYR A 214 -56.57 -20.46 -4.43
C TYR A 214 -56.89 -21.49 -5.49
#